data_c18596f96ec510cd29fe7f57c58c9b19
#
_entry.id   c18596f96ec510cd29fe7f57c58c9b19
#
_cell.length_a   1.000
_cell.length_b   1.000
_cell.length_c   1.000
_cell.angle_alpha   90.00
_cell.angle_beta   90.00
_cell.angle_gamma   90.00
#
_symmetry.space_group_name_H-M   'P 1'
#
loop_
_entity.id
_entity.type
_entity.pdbx_description
1 polymer ?
#
loop_
_entity_poly.entity_id
_entity_poly.type
_entity_poly.pdbx_seq_one_letter_code
_entity_poly.pdbx_strand_id
1 'polypeptide(L)'
;GDANPDSQQADYQQTEAGAVRRVTDGGTEIDLGDDFQEKLEVRNLQPYAGDLIYQGRWGQSFRFGSTLQGAQIPNPWSKSGEDGDPITILKNGQHEDSNEPWVPQVEDINTDLSSIYLTSTQEIPIEVASKNYKSYDSSPEAPPKFIGEQVIINSGRLLFNSKNDNILLSSSDTINLNSI
;
A
#
# COMPACT_ATOMS: atom_id res chain seq x y z
N GLY A 1 42.66 -11.83 -32.61
CA GLY A 1 41.78 -12.50 -31.71
C GLY A 1 40.37 -12.43 -32.26
N ASP A 2 39.85 -13.55 -32.74
CA ASP A 2 38.52 -13.63 -33.32
C ASP A 2 37.49 -13.44 -32.21
N ALA A 3 36.80 -12.30 -32.24
CA ALA A 3 35.59 -12.14 -31.44
C ALA A 3 34.58 -13.12 -32.00
N ASN A 4 34.15 -14.06 -31.18
CA ASN A 4 33.09 -15.01 -31.54
C ASN A 4 31.77 -14.23 -31.70
N PRO A 5 31.27 -14.04 -32.95
CA PRO A 5 30.05 -13.25 -33.14
C PRO A 5 28.79 -13.89 -32.55
N ASP A 6 28.81 -15.20 -32.31
CA ASP A 6 27.67 -15.92 -31.79
C ASP A 6 27.42 -15.64 -30.28
N SER A 7 28.47 -15.29 -29.52
CA SER A 7 28.34 -14.98 -28.11
C SER A 7 27.65 -13.64 -27.85
N GLN A 8 27.77 -12.69 -28.76
CA GLN A 8 27.15 -11.37 -28.63
C GLN A 8 25.64 -11.40 -28.90
N GLN A 9 25.21 -12.26 -29.83
CA GLN A 9 23.78 -12.35 -30.19
C GLN A 9 22.97 -13.08 -29.16
N ALA A 10 23.52 -14.10 -28.51
CA ALA A 10 22.90 -14.78 -27.40
C ALA A 10 22.72 -13.87 -26.17
N ASP A 11 23.71 -13.01 -25.92
CA ASP A 11 23.67 -12.06 -24.80
C ASP A 11 22.59 -11.00 -24.95
N TYR A 12 22.29 -10.53 -26.14
CA TYR A 12 21.24 -9.55 -26.40
C TYR A 12 19.84 -10.10 -26.18
N GLN A 13 19.61 -11.32 -26.62
CA GLN A 13 18.31 -11.99 -26.42
C GLN A 13 18.04 -12.29 -24.96
N GLN A 14 19.06 -12.65 -24.19
CA GLN A 14 18.94 -12.87 -22.75
C GLN A 14 18.70 -11.57 -21.98
N THR A 15 19.25 -10.46 -22.44
CA THR A 15 19.05 -9.14 -21.82
C THR A 15 17.65 -8.60 -22.09
N GLU A 16 17.10 -8.80 -23.29
CA GLU A 16 15.72 -8.43 -23.62
C GLU A 16 14.69 -9.24 -22.82
N ALA A 17 14.98 -10.49 -22.54
CA ALA A 17 14.12 -11.35 -21.71
C ALA A 17 14.22 -11.07 -20.20
N GLY A 18 15.04 -10.10 -19.78
CA GLY A 18 15.27 -9.79 -18.37
C GLY A 18 16.06 -10.85 -17.60
N ALA A 19 16.67 -11.81 -18.29
CA ALA A 19 17.52 -12.81 -17.69
C ALA A 19 18.89 -12.22 -17.31
N VAL A 20 19.39 -12.59 -16.14
CA VAL A 20 20.74 -12.22 -15.72
C VAL A 20 21.74 -12.98 -16.58
N ARG A 21 22.58 -12.23 -17.33
CA ARG A 21 23.65 -12.81 -18.12
C ARG A 21 24.57 -13.66 -17.24
N ARG A 22 24.81 -14.89 -17.66
CA ARG A 22 25.90 -15.72 -17.16
C ARG A 22 26.94 -15.93 -18.22
N VAL A 23 28.16 -15.69 -17.85
CA VAL A 23 29.31 -16.23 -18.56
C VAL A 23 29.44 -17.67 -18.09
N THR A 24 28.97 -18.62 -18.89
CA THR A 24 29.14 -20.03 -18.62
C THR A 24 30.47 -20.49 -19.19
N ASP A 25 31.47 -20.58 -18.36
CA ASP A 25 32.66 -21.38 -18.68
C ASP A 25 32.33 -22.87 -18.50
N GLY A 26 31.48 -23.42 -19.36
CA GLY A 26 31.19 -24.86 -19.38
C GLY A 26 30.68 -25.48 -18.07
N GLY A 27 30.22 -24.66 -17.15
CA GLY A 27 29.62 -25.09 -15.89
C GLY A 27 28.16 -25.45 -16.04
N THR A 28 27.62 -26.20 -15.09
CA THR A 28 26.21 -26.55 -14.98
C THR A 28 25.37 -25.27 -14.98
N GLU A 29 24.39 -25.21 -15.85
CA GLU A 29 23.40 -24.13 -15.85
C GLU A 29 22.78 -24.05 -14.46
N ILE A 30 22.91 -22.92 -13.78
CA ILE A 30 22.24 -22.72 -12.50
C ILE A 30 20.85 -22.22 -12.83
N ASP A 31 19.85 -23.00 -12.50
CA ASP A 31 18.47 -22.61 -12.54
C ASP A 31 18.27 -21.42 -11.57
N LEU A 32 17.89 -20.26 -12.11
CA LEU A 32 17.62 -19.06 -11.33
C LEU A 32 16.15 -18.96 -10.93
N GLY A 33 15.39 -20.03 -11.15
CA GLY A 33 13.95 -20.07 -10.95
C GLY A 33 13.19 -19.67 -12.20
N ASP A 34 11.89 -19.78 -12.11
CA ASP A 34 10.98 -19.49 -13.20
C ASP A 34 11.08 -18.02 -13.66
N ASP A 35 10.75 -17.79 -14.91
CA ASP A 35 10.65 -16.45 -15.47
C ASP A 35 9.70 -15.60 -14.64
N PHE A 36 10.05 -14.34 -14.48
CA PHE A 36 9.22 -13.37 -13.81
C PHE A 36 7.87 -13.23 -14.55
N GLN A 37 6.79 -13.64 -13.89
CA GLN A 37 5.44 -13.42 -14.39
C GLN A 37 4.89 -12.11 -13.84
N GLU A 38 4.56 -11.17 -14.70
CA GLU A 38 3.93 -9.92 -14.32
C GLU A 38 2.48 -10.17 -13.88
N LYS A 39 2.09 -9.62 -12.73
CA LYS A 39 0.69 -9.55 -12.36
C LYS A 39 0.00 -8.46 -13.16
N LEU A 40 -0.72 -8.85 -14.19
CA LEU A 40 -1.46 -7.93 -15.07
C LEU A 40 -2.58 -7.16 -14.37
N GLU A 41 -2.99 -7.65 -13.20
CA GLU A 41 -4.07 -7.07 -12.38
C GLU A 41 -3.61 -5.89 -11.52
N VAL A 42 -2.29 -5.70 -11.35
CA VAL A 42 -1.76 -4.57 -10.58
C VAL A 42 -1.78 -3.32 -11.44
N ARG A 43 -2.55 -2.33 -10.99
CA ARG A 43 -2.74 -1.06 -11.68
C ARG A 43 -1.94 0.06 -11.02
N ASN A 44 -1.56 1.04 -11.82
CA ASN A 44 -0.93 2.24 -11.30
C ASN A 44 -1.89 3.01 -10.39
N LEU A 45 -1.34 3.64 -9.37
CA LEU A 45 -2.11 4.55 -8.53
C LEU A 45 -2.36 5.87 -9.24
N GLN A 46 -3.56 6.41 -9.04
CA GLN A 46 -3.92 7.75 -9.49
C GLN A 46 -3.06 8.79 -8.78
N PRO A 47 -2.21 9.54 -9.49
CA PRO A 47 -1.49 10.65 -8.90
C PRO A 47 -2.37 11.89 -8.79
N TYR A 48 -2.17 12.66 -7.73
CA TYR A 48 -2.77 13.98 -7.56
C TYR A 48 -1.69 15.05 -7.51
N ALA A 49 -2.07 16.30 -7.66
CA ALA A 49 -1.12 17.40 -7.64
C ALA A 49 -0.36 17.44 -6.31
N GLY A 50 0.97 17.42 -6.39
CA GLY A 50 1.86 17.45 -5.22
C GLY A 50 2.17 16.10 -4.60
N ASP A 51 1.58 15.01 -5.08
CA ASP A 51 1.86 13.68 -4.57
C ASP A 51 3.27 13.19 -4.94
N LEU A 52 3.85 12.45 -4.01
CA LEU A 52 5.01 11.60 -4.26
C LEU A 52 4.59 10.14 -3.99
N ILE A 53 4.70 9.30 -5.01
CA ILE A 53 4.24 7.91 -4.93
C ILE A 53 5.37 6.97 -5.33
N TYR A 54 5.67 6.02 -4.46
CA TYR A 54 6.50 4.86 -4.78
C TYR A 54 5.61 3.64 -4.92
N GLN A 55 5.73 2.94 -6.05
CA GLN A 55 4.94 1.75 -6.35
C GLN A 55 5.83 0.55 -6.64
N GLY A 56 5.52 -0.56 -6.00
CA GLY A 56 6.10 -1.86 -6.30
C GLY A 56 5.28 -2.63 -7.33
N ARG A 57 5.89 -3.55 -8.04
CA ARG A 57 5.27 -4.38 -9.08
C ARG A 57 4.12 -5.26 -8.60
N TRP A 58 4.05 -5.50 -7.29
CA TRP A 58 3.10 -6.44 -6.71
C TRP A 58 1.95 -5.74 -5.98
N GLY A 59 1.77 -4.44 -6.24
CA GLY A 59 0.72 -3.64 -5.63
C GLY A 59 1.08 -3.00 -4.29
N GLN A 60 2.35 -3.09 -3.87
CA GLN A 60 2.83 -2.31 -2.73
C GLN A 60 2.96 -0.85 -3.14
N SER A 61 2.64 0.05 -2.22
CA SER A 61 2.84 1.48 -2.47
C SER A 61 3.08 2.26 -1.19
N PHE A 62 3.73 3.40 -1.39
CA PHE A 62 3.92 4.42 -0.38
C PHE A 62 3.61 5.78 -1.01
N ARG A 63 2.62 6.48 -0.45
CA ARG A 63 2.17 7.79 -0.90
C ARG A 63 2.43 8.84 0.17
N PHE A 64 3.07 9.91 -0.22
CA PHE A 64 2.99 11.21 0.44
C PHE A 64 2.02 12.07 -0.38
N GLY A 65 0.86 12.31 0.17
CA GLY A 65 -0.21 13.01 -0.51
C GLY A 65 -0.80 14.12 0.35
N SER A 66 -1.88 14.69 -0.14
CA SER A 66 -2.59 15.71 0.59
C SER A 66 -4.10 15.67 0.29
N THR A 67 -4.86 16.41 1.08
CA THR A 67 -6.23 16.76 0.71
C THR A 67 -6.21 17.58 -0.58
N LEU A 68 -7.04 17.23 -1.53
CA LEU A 68 -7.27 17.96 -2.76
C LEU A 68 -8.76 17.98 -3.03
N GLN A 69 -9.43 19.04 -2.59
CA GLN A 69 -10.83 19.26 -2.86
C GLN A 69 -11.01 19.65 -4.34
N GLY A 70 -12.06 19.25 -4.96
CA GLY A 70 -12.33 19.61 -6.35
C GLY A 70 -11.45 18.90 -7.41
N ALA A 71 -10.73 17.85 -7.05
CA ALA A 71 -10.07 16.98 -8.02
C ALA A 71 -11.09 16.38 -8.99
N GLN A 72 -10.76 16.32 -10.29
CA GLN A 72 -11.64 15.70 -11.30
C GLN A 72 -11.89 14.22 -11.02
N ILE A 73 -10.89 13.54 -10.52
CA ILE A 73 -10.98 12.17 -10.01
C ILE A 73 -10.89 12.29 -8.48
N PRO A 74 -12.00 12.14 -7.74
CA PRO A 74 -11.98 12.30 -6.30
C PRO A 74 -11.21 11.15 -5.63
N ASN A 75 -10.63 11.45 -4.48
CA ASN A 75 -10.07 10.45 -3.58
C ASN A 75 -10.90 10.36 -2.29
N PRO A 76 -10.87 9.22 -1.59
CA PRO A 76 -11.75 9.00 -0.44
C PRO A 76 -11.39 9.84 0.80
N TRP A 77 -10.18 10.42 0.87
CA TRP A 77 -9.69 11.18 2.03
C TRP A 77 -9.87 12.70 1.91
N SER A 78 -10.28 13.22 0.76
CA SER A 78 -10.41 14.68 0.54
C SER A 78 -11.80 15.24 0.82
N LYS A 79 -12.65 14.50 1.55
CA LYS A 79 -13.99 14.97 1.95
C LYS A 79 -13.96 16.03 3.05
N SER A 80 -12.91 16.05 3.84
CA SER A 80 -12.67 16.98 4.94
C SER A 80 -11.25 17.51 4.85
N GLY A 81 -10.95 18.54 5.64
CA GLY A 81 -9.66 19.23 5.62
C GLY A 81 -9.57 20.30 4.56
N GLU A 82 -8.45 20.98 4.49
CA GLU A 82 -8.13 22.01 3.53
C GLU A 82 -7.17 21.48 2.46
N ASP A 83 -7.17 22.10 1.28
CA ASP A 83 -6.24 21.73 0.22
C ASP A 83 -4.78 21.84 0.71
N GLY A 84 -4.01 20.78 0.54
CA GLY A 84 -2.63 20.69 0.99
C GLY A 84 -2.43 20.05 2.36
N ASP A 85 -3.49 19.77 3.12
CA ASP A 85 -3.36 19.04 4.39
C ASP A 85 -2.74 17.66 4.16
N PRO A 86 -1.62 17.34 4.83
CA PRO A 86 -0.84 16.15 4.50
C PRO A 86 -1.52 14.85 4.91
N ILE A 87 -1.34 13.83 4.08
CA ILE A 87 -1.67 12.44 4.38
C ILE A 87 -0.53 11.54 3.93
N THR A 88 -0.24 10.51 4.71
CA THR A 88 0.71 9.46 4.32
C THR A 88 0.01 8.11 4.31
N ILE A 89 0.16 7.36 3.22
CA ILE A 89 -0.46 6.05 3.06
C ILE A 89 0.62 5.03 2.69
N LEU A 90 0.75 4.01 3.51
CA LEU A 90 1.51 2.81 3.19
C LEU A 90 0.54 1.66 3.00
N LYS A 91 0.61 0.97 1.87
CA LYS A 91 -0.23 -0.20 1.62
C LYS A 91 0.52 -1.36 1.00
N ASN A 92 0.00 -2.53 1.20
CA ASN A 92 0.50 -3.77 0.64
C ASN A 92 -0.63 -4.50 -0.08
N GLY A 93 -0.48 -4.63 -1.39
CA GLY A 93 -1.48 -5.23 -2.26
C GLY A 93 -2.61 -4.28 -2.66
N GLN A 94 -3.25 -4.61 -3.74
CA GLN A 94 -4.44 -3.95 -4.27
C GLN A 94 -5.60 -4.92 -4.23
N HIS A 95 -6.82 -4.39 -4.12
CA HIS A 95 -8.00 -5.21 -4.34
C HIS A 95 -8.13 -5.56 -5.82
N GLU A 96 -8.67 -6.73 -6.07
CA GLU A 96 -9.00 -7.18 -7.43
C GLU A 96 -10.25 -6.45 -7.89
N ASP A 97 -10.07 -5.47 -8.76
CA ASP A 97 -11.19 -4.85 -9.46
C ASP A 97 -11.06 -5.18 -10.95
N SER A 98 -12.05 -5.87 -11.46
CA SER A 98 -11.96 -6.68 -12.66
C SER A 98 -11.99 -5.91 -13.98
N ASN A 99 -12.15 -4.58 -13.97
CA ASN A 99 -12.76 -4.04 -15.17
C ASN A 99 -11.84 -3.41 -16.19
N GLU A 100 -10.69 -2.85 -15.83
CA GLU A 100 -9.84 -2.21 -16.84
C GLU A 100 -8.40 -2.02 -16.34
N PRO A 101 -7.45 -2.84 -16.75
CA PRO A 101 -6.07 -2.84 -16.21
C PRO A 101 -5.30 -1.53 -16.43
N TRP A 102 -5.75 -0.69 -17.33
CA TRP A 102 -5.13 0.62 -17.62
C TRP A 102 -5.75 1.80 -16.85
N VAL A 103 -6.89 1.60 -16.16
CA VAL A 103 -7.48 2.66 -15.34
C VAL A 103 -6.76 2.74 -14.01
N PRO A 104 -6.17 3.91 -13.66
CA PRO A 104 -5.53 4.06 -12.36
C PRO A 104 -6.47 3.81 -11.20
N GLN A 105 -5.93 3.21 -10.13
CA GLN A 105 -6.64 3.01 -8.88
C GLN A 105 -6.33 4.10 -7.87
N VAL A 106 -7.26 4.28 -6.93
CA VAL A 106 -7.04 5.05 -5.71
C VAL A 106 -7.00 4.07 -4.54
N GLU A 107 -6.22 4.36 -3.53
CA GLU A 107 -6.16 3.52 -2.32
C GLU A 107 -7.52 3.48 -1.63
N ASP A 108 -7.95 2.29 -1.25
CA ASP A 108 -9.17 2.05 -0.49
C ASP A 108 -8.85 1.21 0.74
N ILE A 109 -8.96 1.84 1.92
CA ILE A 109 -8.63 1.20 3.20
C ILE A 109 -9.44 -0.06 3.48
N ASN A 110 -10.62 -0.20 2.89
CA ASN A 110 -11.53 -1.32 3.15
C ASN A 110 -11.25 -2.53 2.27
N THR A 111 -10.66 -2.31 1.09
CA THR A 111 -10.46 -3.34 0.08
C THR A 111 -8.98 -3.67 -0.16
N ASP A 112 -8.06 -2.76 0.14
CA ASP A 112 -6.62 -3.03 0.11
C ASP A 112 -6.26 -4.09 1.18
N LEU A 113 -5.26 -4.96 0.89
CA LEU A 113 -4.97 -6.12 1.76
C LEU A 113 -4.50 -5.71 3.16
N SER A 114 -3.57 -4.78 3.26
CA SER A 114 -3.13 -4.20 4.52
C SER A 114 -2.58 -2.80 4.31
N SER A 115 -2.86 -1.91 5.25
CA SER A 115 -2.51 -0.51 5.11
C SER A 115 -2.26 0.20 6.44
N ILE A 116 -1.48 1.27 6.36
CA ILE A 116 -1.26 2.24 7.45
C ILE A 116 -1.54 3.62 6.87
N TYR A 117 -2.44 4.35 7.51
CA TYR A 117 -2.77 5.73 7.18
C TYR A 117 -2.31 6.63 8.32
N LEU A 118 -1.61 7.70 7.99
CA LEU A 118 -1.27 8.80 8.88
C LEU A 118 -2.01 10.03 8.36
N THR A 119 -2.97 10.53 9.14
CA THR A 119 -3.82 11.65 8.74
C THR A 119 -3.50 12.91 9.53
N SER A 120 -3.88 14.06 9.03
CA SER A 120 -3.87 15.35 9.74
C SER A 120 -5.27 15.85 10.03
N THR A 121 -6.09 16.01 9.00
CA THR A 121 -7.46 16.59 9.09
C THR A 121 -8.48 15.76 8.32
N GLN A 122 -8.05 14.64 7.76
CA GLN A 122 -8.88 13.84 6.87
C GLN A 122 -9.86 12.95 7.65
N GLU A 123 -11.08 12.85 7.14
CA GLU A 123 -12.04 11.81 7.50
C GLU A 123 -11.79 10.59 6.60
N ILE A 124 -11.46 9.45 7.20
CA ILE A 124 -11.18 8.22 6.46
C ILE A 124 -12.40 7.29 6.55
N PRO A 125 -12.99 6.88 5.42
CA PRO A 125 -14.20 6.07 5.39
C PRO A 125 -13.95 4.59 5.73
N ILE A 126 -13.33 4.33 6.88
CA ILE A 126 -13.02 2.97 7.32
C ILE A 126 -14.28 2.23 7.79
N GLU A 127 -14.44 0.99 7.35
CA GLU A 127 -15.44 0.06 7.86
C GLU A 127 -14.84 -0.78 8.97
N VAL A 128 -15.24 -0.46 10.23
CA VAL A 128 -14.74 -1.19 11.39
C VAL A 128 -15.48 -2.51 11.58
N ALA A 129 -14.76 -3.54 12.02
CA ALA A 129 -15.31 -4.88 12.23
C ALA A 129 -16.42 -4.92 13.28
N SER A 130 -16.36 -4.07 14.31
CA SER A 130 -17.38 -3.96 15.35
C SER A 130 -17.77 -2.50 15.55
N LYS A 131 -19.07 -2.25 15.59
CA LYS A 131 -19.67 -0.93 15.85
C LYS A 131 -20.23 -0.82 17.27
N ASN A 132 -20.15 -1.87 18.06
CA ASN A 132 -20.71 -1.93 19.41
C ASN A 132 -19.64 -1.60 20.44
N TYR A 133 -19.64 -0.37 20.92
CA TYR A 133 -18.75 0.05 22.00
C TYR A 133 -19.45 -0.15 23.36
N LYS A 134 -18.76 -0.80 24.28
CA LYS A 134 -19.10 -0.76 25.70
C LYS A 134 -18.11 0.20 26.37
N SER A 135 -18.54 1.43 26.56
CA SER A 135 -17.77 2.44 27.28
C SER A 135 -18.38 2.67 28.66
N TYR A 136 -17.54 2.93 29.65
CA TYR A 136 -17.98 3.22 30.99
C TYR A 136 -18.42 4.68 31.15
N ASP A 137 -17.80 5.62 30.46
CA ASP A 137 -18.07 7.05 30.59
C ASP A 137 -18.56 7.68 29.29
N SER A 138 -17.77 7.60 28.22
CA SER A 138 -18.15 8.15 26.93
C SER A 138 -17.77 7.19 25.82
N SER A 139 -18.60 7.09 24.81
CA SER A 139 -18.22 6.38 23.58
C SER A 139 -17.28 7.25 22.77
N PRO A 140 -16.18 6.70 22.22
CA PRO A 140 -15.36 7.44 21.30
C PRO A 140 -16.15 7.80 20.06
N GLU A 141 -15.73 8.85 19.34
CA GLU A 141 -16.28 9.13 18.03
C GLU A 141 -16.10 7.92 17.11
N ALA A 142 -17.09 7.64 16.29
CA ALA A 142 -17.05 6.49 15.38
C ALA A 142 -15.86 6.66 14.40
N PRO A 143 -15.00 5.65 14.23
CA PRO A 143 -13.79 5.76 13.41
C PRO A 143 -13.97 6.37 12.02
N PRO A 144 -15.05 6.06 11.26
CA PRO A 144 -15.28 6.69 9.96
C PRO A 144 -15.78 8.15 10.03
N LYS A 145 -15.95 8.70 11.23
CA LYS A 145 -16.41 10.08 11.46
C LYS A 145 -15.35 10.96 12.09
N PHE A 146 -14.29 10.37 12.60
CA PHE A 146 -13.22 11.11 13.23
C PHE A 146 -12.48 11.95 12.19
N ILE A 147 -12.38 13.24 12.45
CA ILE A 147 -11.62 14.21 11.65
C ILE A 147 -10.44 14.66 12.49
N GLY A 148 -9.21 14.44 12.00
CA GLY A 148 -8.04 14.87 12.73
C GLY A 148 -6.82 13.96 12.59
N GLU A 149 -5.86 14.23 13.45
CA GLU A 149 -4.61 13.50 13.51
C GLU A 149 -4.84 12.08 14.04
N GLN A 150 -4.64 11.08 13.21
CA GLN A 150 -4.75 9.69 13.63
C GLN A 150 -3.81 8.78 12.86
N VAL A 151 -3.50 7.65 13.45
CA VAL A 151 -2.83 6.53 12.82
C VAL A 151 -3.80 5.37 12.72
N ILE A 152 -4.13 4.96 11.51
CA ILE A 152 -5.00 3.81 11.25
C ILE A 152 -4.15 2.67 10.73
N ILE A 153 -4.22 1.52 11.36
CA ILE A 153 -3.59 0.27 10.90
C ILE A 153 -4.72 -0.70 10.59
N ASN A 154 -4.89 -1.04 9.32
CA ASN A 154 -5.96 -1.92 8.85
C ASN A 154 -5.39 -3.15 8.13
N SER A 155 -5.83 -4.33 8.52
CA SER A 155 -5.38 -5.59 7.95
C SER A 155 -6.33 -6.72 8.34
N GLY A 156 -6.26 -7.85 7.63
CA GLY A 156 -6.98 -9.07 7.99
C GLY A 156 -6.57 -9.66 9.36
N ARG A 157 -5.36 -9.33 9.85
CA ARG A 157 -4.88 -9.71 11.19
C ARG A 157 -3.83 -8.71 11.68
N LEU A 158 -3.96 -8.30 12.94
CA LEU A 158 -2.94 -7.52 13.64
C LEU A 158 -2.32 -8.38 14.76
N LEU A 159 -1.01 -8.35 14.86
CA LEU A 159 -0.25 -8.98 15.93
C LEU A 159 0.70 -7.96 16.55
N PHE A 160 0.49 -7.69 17.84
CA PHE A 160 1.40 -6.91 18.65
C PHE A 160 2.17 -7.88 19.55
N ASN A 161 3.48 -7.98 19.35
CA ASN A 161 4.32 -8.89 20.10
C ASN A 161 5.60 -8.19 20.58
N SER A 162 5.79 -8.18 21.88
CA SER A 162 7.06 -7.77 22.47
C SER A 162 7.87 -8.99 22.86
N LYS A 163 9.11 -9.05 22.43
CA LYS A 163 9.96 -10.23 22.61
C LYS A 163 10.63 -10.27 23.99
N ASN A 164 10.99 -9.13 24.53
CA ASN A 164 11.82 -9.07 25.76
C ASN A 164 11.31 -8.04 26.78
N ASP A 165 10.30 -7.24 26.44
CA ASP A 165 9.80 -6.18 27.31
C ASP A 165 8.28 -6.00 27.14
N ASN A 166 7.72 -4.99 27.69
CA ASN A 166 6.27 -4.74 27.76
C ASN A 166 5.73 -4.13 26.45
N ILE A 167 4.42 -4.28 26.24
CA ILE A 167 3.63 -3.45 25.33
C ILE A 167 2.96 -2.39 26.18
N LEU A 168 3.28 -1.12 25.95
CA LEU A 168 2.73 0.01 26.68
C LEU A 168 1.66 0.70 25.83
N LEU A 169 0.44 0.77 26.35
CA LEU A 169 -0.66 1.53 25.79
C LEU A 169 -1.03 2.62 26.80
N SER A 170 -0.97 3.88 26.38
CA SER A 170 -1.29 5.03 27.23
C SER A 170 -2.23 5.96 26.50
N SER A 171 -3.28 6.38 27.19
CA SER A 171 -4.27 7.33 26.69
C SER A 171 -4.56 8.35 27.78
N SER A 172 -4.83 9.58 27.38
CA SER A 172 -5.29 10.62 28.31
C SER A 172 -6.76 10.46 28.71
N ASP A 173 -7.50 9.68 27.98
CA ASP A 173 -8.92 9.42 28.25
C ASP A 173 -9.15 7.91 28.42
N THR A 174 -9.54 7.19 27.39
CA THR A 174 -9.88 5.76 27.49
C THR A 174 -9.12 4.92 26.47
N ILE A 175 -8.93 3.65 26.77
CA ILE A 175 -8.50 2.62 25.83
C ILE A 175 -9.70 1.71 25.56
N ASN A 176 -10.19 1.73 24.31
CA ASN A 176 -11.36 0.97 23.90
C ASN A 176 -10.93 -0.27 23.11
N LEU A 177 -11.37 -1.44 23.55
CA LEU A 177 -11.18 -2.71 22.87
C LEU A 177 -12.54 -3.30 22.51
N ASN A 178 -12.79 -3.50 21.21
CA ASN A 178 -14.06 -4.04 20.74
C ASN A 178 -13.87 -5.38 20.07
N SER A 179 -14.82 -6.26 20.32
CA SER A 179 -14.97 -7.53 19.60
C SER A 179 -16.45 -7.78 19.31
N ILE A 180 -16.69 -8.64 18.34
CA ILE A 180 -18.03 -9.17 18.01
C ILE A 180 -18.35 -10.30 18.97
#